data_fbdbc96896b61e00f9eaa03e1a1b1d0d
#
_entry.id   fbdbc96896b61e00f9eaa03e1a1b1d0d
#
_cell.length_a   1.000
_cell.length_b   1.000
_cell.length_c   1.000
_cell.angle_alpha   90.00
_cell.angle_beta   90.00
_cell.angle_gamma   90.00
#
_symmetry.space_group_name_H-M   'P 1'
#
loop_
_entity.id
_entity.type
_entity.pdbx_description
1 polymer ?
#
loop_
_entity_poly.entity_id
_entity_poly.type
_entity_poly.pdbx_seq_one_letter_code
_entity_poly.pdbx_strand_id
1 'polypeptide(L)'
;PAAPAQPEQTAPAASGDALSILTAVWNTYNDDEKFPVSEDAPISMDISSIDNISYLLTFPAEDAALIDGAASLTHMMNLNTFTCGAFHAVSTQDAAKLADDLHTAIADKHWMCGFPDKMVIVTLDQTVISLYGHEDLINTFRDKLQAAYPSAAIAYEEAIS
;
A
#
# COMPACT_ATOMS: atom_id res chain seq x y z
N PRO A 1 14.40 4.23 25.08
CA PRO A 1 14.49 4.00 24.63
C PRO A 1 14.59 3.83 24.14
N ALA A 2 14.19 3.66 24.16
CA ALA A 2 14.18 3.40 23.44
C ALA A 2 14.20 3.15 23.03
N ALA A 3 13.97 3.00 23.06
CA ALA A 3 13.93 2.66 22.27
C ALA A 3 13.98 2.45 21.85
N PRO A 4 13.92 2.33 21.84
CA PRO A 4 13.91 2.01 21.10
C PRO A 4 13.87 1.91 20.61
N ALA A 5 13.48 1.73 20.61
CA ALA A 5 13.38 1.55 19.80
C ALA A 5 13.48 1.53 19.40
N GLN A 6 13.28 1.51 19.42
CA GLN A 6 13.28 1.34 18.78
C GLN A 6 13.46 1.40 18.17
N PRO A 7 13.52 1.48 18.12
CA PRO A 7 13.57 1.56 17.44
C PRO A 7 13.54 1.58 16.87
N GLU A 8 13.31 1.26 16.66
CA GLU A 8 13.00 1.36 16.08
C GLU A 8 12.05 1.52 15.84
N GLN A 9 11.59 1.47 16.04
CA GLN A 9 10.57 1.92 15.80
C GLN A 9 10.09 3.06 16.31
N THR A 10 10.43 3.86 16.55
CA THR A 10 9.98 4.98 16.82
C THR A 10 9.43 5.70 15.77
N ALA A 11 8.57 6.51 15.90
CA ALA A 11 7.77 7.03 14.91
C ALA A 11 8.48 7.93 14.01
N PRO A 12 9.02 7.46 13.02
CA PRO A 12 9.66 8.27 12.04
C PRO A 12 8.65 9.12 11.30
N ALA A 13 9.12 9.92 10.40
CA ALA A 13 8.28 10.72 9.58
C ALA A 13 7.31 9.83 8.81
N ALA A 14 6.09 10.26 8.69
CA ALA A 14 5.03 9.47 8.11
C ALA A 14 5.34 8.92 6.73
N SER A 15 5.83 9.77 5.82
CA SER A 15 6.15 9.29 4.48
C SER A 15 7.33 8.32 4.52
N GLY A 16 8.22 8.48 5.49
CA GLY A 16 9.31 7.54 5.70
C GLY A 16 8.79 6.18 6.13
N ASP A 17 7.78 6.17 6.99
CA ASP A 17 7.17 4.92 7.45
C ASP A 17 6.56 4.14 6.30
N ALA A 18 5.75 4.80 5.49
CA ALA A 18 5.11 4.15 4.35
C ALA A 18 6.14 3.60 3.37
N LEU A 19 7.12 4.42 3.01
CA LEU A 19 8.17 4.01 2.09
C LEU A 19 9.02 2.88 2.69
N SER A 20 9.34 2.98 3.97
CA SER A 20 10.17 1.97 4.65
C SER A 20 9.51 0.60 4.63
N ILE A 21 8.21 0.55 4.83
CA ILE A 21 7.47 -0.71 4.81
C ILE A 21 7.54 -1.35 3.42
N LEU A 22 7.23 -0.58 2.38
CA LEU A 22 7.27 -1.11 1.02
C LEU A 22 8.69 -1.53 0.62
N THR A 23 9.68 -0.74 1.01
CA THR A 23 11.07 -1.06 0.71
C THR A 23 11.51 -2.35 1.41
N ALA A 24 11.14 -2.50 2.68
CA ALA A 24 11.50 -3.70 3.43
C ALA A 24 10.90 -4.96 2.80
N VAL A 25 9.64 -4.88 2.38
CA VAL A 25 8.98 -6.02 1.75
C VAL A 25 9.61 -6.32 0.40
N TRP A 26 9.83 -5.29 -0.43
CA TRP A 26 10.43 -5.46 -1.76
C TRP A 26 11.83 -6.08 -1.67
N ASN A 27 12.59 -5.71 -0.63
CA ASN A 27 13.93 -6.24 -0.44
C ASN A 27 13.96 -7.72 -0.03
N THR A 28 12.83 -8.30 0.33
CA THR A 28 12.75 -9.74 0.61
C THR A 28 12.53 -10.59 -0.65
N TYR A 29 12.26 -9.94 -1.78
CA TYR A 29 12.02 -10.66 -3.03
C TYR A 29 13.33 -11.23 -3.59
N ASN A 30 13.26 -12.45 -4.11
CA ASN A 30 14.33 -13.01 -4.92
C ASN A 30 14.20 -12.45 -6.34
N ASP A 31 15.27 -12.53 -7.13
CA ASP A 31 15.26 -11.98 -8.49
C ASP A 31 14.16 -12.58 -9.36
N ASP A 32 13.88 -13.88 -9.18
CA ASP A 32 12.85 -14.56 -9.97
C ASP A 32 11.42 -14.24 -9.51
N GLU A 33 11.27 -13.63 -8.34
CA GLU A 33 9.96 -13.21 -7.83
C GLU A 33 9.60 -11.80 -8.26
N LYS A 34 10.60 -10.98 -8.59
CA LYS A 34 10.38 -9.57 -8.91
C LYS A 34 9.69 -9.40 -10.24
N PHE A 35 8.75 -8.46 -10.28
CA PHE A 35 8.11 -8.04 -11.52
C PHE A 35 8.69 -6.68 -11.94
N PRO A 36 8.49 -6.27 -13.21
CA PRO A 36 9.07 -4.99 -13.67
C PRO A 36 8.50 -3.78 -12.94
N VAL A 37 9.38 -2.98 -12.38
CA VAL A 37 9.03 -1.71 -11.73
C VAL A 37 10.02 -0.66 -12.19
N SER A 38 9.73 0.61 -11.92
CA SER A 38 10.69 1.67 -12.24
C SER A 38 11.93 1.52 -11.35
N GLU A 39 13.05 2.05 -11.83
CA GLU A 39 14.36 1.87 -11.21
C GLU A 39 14.40 2.29 -9.74
N ASP A 40 13.69 3.35 -9.42
CA ASP A 40 13.69 3.92 -8.07
C ASP A 40 12.53 3.45 -7.19
N ALA A 41 11.70 2.51 -7.68
CA ALA A 41 10.58 2.01 -6.88
C ALA A 41 11.06 1.07 -5.75
N PRO A 42 10.38 0.99 -4.60
CA PRO A 42 9.21 1.79 -4.20
C PRO A 42 9.56 3.28 -4.01
N ILE A 43 8.59 4.15 -4.25
CA ILE A 43 8.83 5.58 -4.18
C ILE A 43 7.87 6.25 -3.20
N SER A 44 8.36 7.35 -2.62
CA SER A 44 7.54 8.23 -1.80
C SER A 44 6.64 9.05 -2.71
N MET A 45 5.39 9.26 -2.30
CA MET A 45 4.42 10.05 -3.05
C MET A 45 4.21 11.39 -2.35
N ASP A 46 4.06 12.44 -3.13
CA ASP A 46 3.82 13.78 -2.61
C ASP A 46 2.34 13.93 -2.27
N ILE A 47 2.01 14.00 -0.98
CA ILE A 47 0.61 14.08 -0.55
C ILE A 47 -0.06 15.41 -0.91
N SER A 48 0.71 16.42 -1.28
CA SER A 48 0.11 17.67 -1.79
C SER A 48 -0.42 17.51 -3.21
N SER A 49 -0.02 16.43 -3.89
CA SER A 49 -0.51 16.08 -5.23
C SER A 49 -1.54 14.97 -5.12
N ILE A 50 -2.60 15.22 -4.39
CA ILE A 50 -3.59 14.18 -4.07
C ILE A 50 -4.28 13.62 -5.31
N ASP A 51 -4.48 14.43 -6.34
CA ASP A 51 -5.09 13.95 -7.59
C ASP A 51 -4.24 12.89 -8.26
N ASN A 52 -2.91 13.03 -8.20
CA ASN A 52 -2.00 12.04 -8.75
C ASN A 52 -2.06 10.74 -7.97
N ILE A 53 -2.09 10.84 -6.63
CA ILE A 53 -2.22 9.66 -5.76
C ILE A 53 -3.54 8.96 -6.03
N SER A 54 -4.61 9.73 -6.13
CA SER A 54 -5.95 9.17 -6.40
C SER A 54 -5.98 8.44 -7.73
N TYR A 55 -5.39 9.03 -8.76
CA TYR A 55 -5.35 8.43 -10.08
C TYR A 55 -4.54 7.14 -10.11
N LEU A 56 -3.35 7.15 -9.54
CA LEU A 56 -2.43 6.02 -9.61
C LEU A 56 -2.79 4.87 -8.68
N LEU A 57 -3.29 5.19 -7.49
CA LEU A 57 -3.47 4.20 -6.43
C LEU A 57 -4.92 3.95 -6.07
N THR A 58 -5.85 4.55 -6.78
CA THR A 58 -7.29 4.47 -6.48
C THR A 58 -7.57 4.94 -5.04
N PHE A 59 -6.92 6.03 -4.66
CA PHE A 59 -7.08 6.63 -3.34
C PHE A 59 -8.30 7.56 -3.34
N PRO A 60 -9.19 7.45 -2.35
CA PRO A 60 -10.34 8.36 -2.28
C PRO A 60 -9.86 9.79 -1.93
N ALA A 61 -9.95 10.70 -2.90
CA ALA A 61 -9.40 12.04 -2.75
C ALA A 61 -9.99 12.81 -1.57
N GLU A 62 -11.23 12.49 -1.19
CA GLU A 62 -11.87 13.11 -0.03
C GLU A 62 -11.18 12.76 1.29
N ASP A 63 -10.35 11.72 1.31
CA ASP A 63 -9.64 11.29 2.50
C ASP A 63 -8.22 11.89 2.60
N ALA A 64 -7.91 12.88 1.77
CA ALA A 64 -6.58 13.49 1.76
C ALA A 64 -6.14 13.96 3.15
N ALA A 65 -7.08 14.48 3.95
CA ALA A 65 -6.77 14.98 5.29
C ALA A 65 -6.48 13.88 6.31
N LEU A 66 -6.78 12.63 5.96
CA LEU A 66 -6.55 11.50 6.88
C LEU A 66 -5.11 11.01 6.87
N ILE A 67 -4.30 11.42 5.88
CA ILE A 67 -2.94 10.93 5.73
C ILE A 67 -1.92 12.06 5.82
N ASP A 68 -0.72 11.70 6.27
CA ASP A 68 0.41 12.61 6.31
C ASP A 68 1.63 12.02 5.59
N GLY A 69 1.47 10.90 4.89
CA GLY A 69 2.51 10.33 4.07
C GLY A 69 1.97 9.23 3.19
N ALA A 70 2.65 8.97 2.08
CA ALA A 70 2.26 7.93 1.13
C ALA A 70 3.47 7.42 0.35
N ALA A 71 3.38 6.17 -0.10
CA ALA A 71 4.39 5.56 -0.97
C ALA A 71 3.71 4.58 -1.91
N SER A 72 4.38 4.21 -2.98
CA SER A 72 3.82 3.31 -3.97
C SER A 72 4.83 2.31 -4.50
N LEU A 73 4.31 1.18 -4.95
CA LEU A 73 5.05 0.18 -5.72
C LEU A 73 4.10 -0.35 -6.78
N THR A 74 4.38 -0.07 -8.05
CA THR A 74 3.48 -0.41 -9.14
C THR A 74 4.22 -1.11 -10.27
N HIS A 75 3.49 -2.02 -10.96
CA HIS A 75 4.02 -2.65 -12.16
C HIS A 75 4.18 -1.59 -13.23
N MET A 76 5.37 -1.52 -13.84
CA MET A 76 5.67 -0.43 -14.77
C MET A 76 4.91 -0.51 -16.08
N MET A 77 4.42 -1.69 -16.45
CA MET A 77 3.74 -1.89 -17.73
C MET A 77 2.23 -1.71 -17.63
N ASN A 78 1.63 -2.12 -16.50
CA ASN A 78 0.18 -2.09 -16.36
C ASN A 78 -0.21 -2.08 -14.90
N LEU A 79 -0.92 -1.04 -14.47
CA LEU A 79 -1.36 -0.91 -13.07
C LEU A 79 -2.32 -2.03 -12.66
N ASN A 80 -3.10 -2.58 -13.62
CA ASN A 80 -4.01 -3.69 -13.30
C ASN A 80 -3.26 -4.98 -12.98
N THR A 81 -1.98 -5.08 -13.34
CA THR A 81 -1.16 -6.25 -13.01
C THR A 81 -0.72 -6.21 -11.56
N PHE A 82 -0.29 -5.05 -11.07
CA PHE A 82 0.07 -4.89 -9.67
C PHE A 82 0.11 -3.40 -9.30
N THR A 83 -0.65 -3.04 -8.29
CA THR A 83 -0.59 -1.70 -7.70
C THR A 83 -0.61 -1.84 -6.19
N CYS A 84 0.36 -1.23 -5.54
CA CYS A 84 0.45 -1.19 -4.09
C CYS A 84 0.60 0.26 -3.65
N GLY A 85 -0.29 0.70 -2.77
CA GLY A 85 -0.19 2.00 -2.11
C GLY A 85 -0.04 1.80 -0.62
N ALA A 86 0.84 2.57 0.01
CA ALA A 86 0.96 2.59 1.46
C ALA A 86 0.69 4.02 1.92
N PHE A 87 -0.20 4.17 2.90
CA PHE A 87 -0.66 5.49 3.35
C PHE A 87 -0.53 5.55 4.87
N HIS A 88 0.23 6.53 5.35
CA HIS A 88 0.34 6.73 6.79
C HIS A 88 -0.78 7.67 7.25
N ALA A 89 -1.68 7.15 8.08
CA ALA A 89 -2.79 7.93 8.61
C ALA A 89 -2.35 8.74 9.82
N VAL A 90 -3.04 9.86 10.06
CA VAL A 90 -2.69 10.73 11.20
C VAL A 90 -3.12 10.15 12.55
N SER A 91 -3.99 9.12 12.54
CA SER A 91 -4.39 8.42 13.75
C SER A 91 -4.84 7.00 13.41
N THR A 92 -4.96 6.14 14.43
CA THR A 92 -5.46 4.78 14.20
C THR A 92 -6.93 4.76 13.79
N GLN A 93 -7.73 5.72 14.26
CA GLN A 93 -9.12 5.86 13.84
C GLN A 93 -9.21 6.24 12.38
N ASP A 94 -8.35 7.15 11.94
CA ASP A 94 -8.29 7.55 10.52
C ASP A 94 -7.81 6.40 9.66
N ALA A 95 -6.89 5.57 10.17
CA ALA A 95 -6.45 4.39 9.44
C ALA A 95 -7.61 3.42 9.20
N ALA A 96 -8.45 3.19 10.21
CA ALA A 96 -9.61 2.31 10.07
C ALA A 96 -10.59 2.84 9.04
N LYS A 97 -10.88 4.15 9.09
CA LYS A 97 -11.76 4.78 8.12
C LYS A 97 -11.19 4.70 6.71
N LEU A 98 -9.89 4.98 6.58
CA LEU A 98 -9.23 4.94 5.28
C LEU A 98 -9.27 3.53 4.68
N ALA A 99 -9.10 2.49 5.50
CA ALA A 99 -9.16 1.11 5.01
C ALA A 99 -10.54 0.82 4.41
N ASP A 100 -11.61 1.25 5.07
CA ASP A 100 -12.97 1.07 4.57
C ASP A 100 -13.20 1.86 3.28
N ASP A 101 -12.71 3.09 3.23
CA ASP A 101 -12.90 3.96 2.07
C ASP A 101 -12.09 3.48 0.86
N LEU A 102 -10.90 2.95 1.10
CA LEU A 102 -10.09 2.33 0.03
C LEU A 102 -10.79 1.10 -0.52
N HIS A 103 -11.34 0.27 0.35
CA HIS A 103 -12.10 -0.90 -0.08
C HIS A 103 -13.24 -0.49 -1.03
N THR A 104 -14.01 0.51 -0.63
CA THR A 104 -15.12 1.01 -1.42
C THR A 104 -14.63 1.58 -2.76
N ALA A 105 -13.56 2.39 -2.72
CA ALA A 105 -13.05 3.03 -3.93
C ALA A 105 -12.56 1.99 -4.95
N ILE A 106 -11.86 0.96 -4.49
CA ILE A 106 -11.35 -0.08 -5.38
C ILE A 106 -12.50 -0.96 -5.89
N ALA A 107 -13.44 -1.32 -5.01
CA ALA A 107 -14.58 -2.15 -5.39
C ALA A 107 -15.48 -1.45 -6.41
N ASP A 108 -15.61 -0.13 -6.29
CA ASP A 108 -16.49 0.64 -7.18
C ASP A 108 -15.81 1.15 -8.44
N LYS A 109 -14.50 0.92 -8.57
CA LYS A 109 -13.77 1.44 -9.71
C LYS A 109 -14.23 0.80 -11.03
N HIS A 110 -14.36 1.63 -12.05
CA HIS A 110 -14.65 1.14 -13.41
C HIS A 110 -13.32 0.81 -14.08
N TRP A 111 -13.05 -0.50 -14.17
CA TRP A 111 -11.79 -0.97 -14.73
C TRP A 111 -11.83 -0.92 -16.26
N MET A 112 -10.72 -0.49 -16.85
CA MET A 112 -10.54 -0.45 -18.30
C MET A 112 -9.34 -1.31 -18.65
N CYS A 113 -9.36 -1.89 -19.82
CA CYS A 113 -8.29 -2.76 -20.31
C CYS A 113 -8.09 -4.02 -19.43
N GLY A 114 -9.20 -4.54 -18.92
CA GLY A 114 -9.21 -5.74 -18.08
C GLY A 114 -9.38 -5.41 -16.61
N PHE A 115 -9.54 -6.46 -15.82
CA PHE A 115 -9.74 -6.35 -14.38
C PHE A 115 -8.53 -6.93 -13.65
N PRO A 116 -8.11 -6.36 -12.52
CA PRO A 116 -7.24 -7.09 -11.61
C PRO A 116 -8.01 -8.27 -11.01
N ASP A 117 -7.28 -9.29 -10.56
CA ASP A 117 -7.91 -10.51 -10.05
C ASP A 117 -8.50 -10.32 -8.65
N LYS A 118 -7.76 -9.61 -7.80
CA LYS A 118 -8.17 -9.46 -6.40
C LYS A 118 -7.58 -8.20 -5.77
N MET A 119 -8.18 -7.82 -4.64
CA MET A 119 -7.62 -6.76 -3.79
C MET A 119 -7.36 -7.27 -2.39
N VAL A 120 -6.39 -6.67 -1.72
CA VAL A 120 -6.11 -6.89 -0.30
C VAL A 120 -5.88 -5.53 0.33
N ILE A 121 -6.47 -5.29 1.49
CA ILE A 121 -6.20 -4.08 2.26
C ILE A 121 -5.71 -4.52 3.64
N VAL A 122 -4.55 -4.00 4.03
CA VAL A 122 -3.86 -4.38 5.26
C VAL A 122 -3.70 -3.14 6.12
N THR A 123 -3.90 -3.31 7.42
CA THR A 123 -3.56 -2.26 8.39
C THR A 123 -2.36 -2.69 9.21
N LEU A 124 -1.45 -1.76 9.40
CA LEU A 124 -0.24 -1.97 10.20
C LEU A 124 -0.01 -0.70 11.00
N ASP A 125 -0.42 -0.73 12.28
CA ASP A 125 -0.44 0.46 13.14
C ASP A 125 -1.25 1.58 12.48
N GLN A 126 -0.63 2.70 12.15
CA GLN A 126 -1.30 3.83 11.49
C GLN A 126 -1.17 3.78 9.97
N THR A 127 -0.52 2.75 9.43
CA THR A 127 -0.34 2.64 7.98
C THR A 127 -1.38 1.71 7.40
N VAL A 128 -1.96 2.11 6.26
CA VAL A 128 -2.89 1.30 5.50
C VAL A 128 -2.23 0.99 4.16
N ILE A 129 -2.24 -0.27 3.77
CA ILE A 129 -1.62 -0.72 2.52
C ILE A 129 -2.70 -1.31 1.64
N SER A 130 -2.86 -0.75 0.44
CA SER A 130 -3.82 -1.25 -0.53
C SER A 130 -3.10 -1.96 -1.66
N LEU A 131 -3.62 -3.12 -2.01
CA LEU A 131 -3.06 -3.96 -3.07
C LEU A 131 -4.16 -4.38 -4.02
N TYR A 132 -3.92 -4.31 -5.31
CA TYR A 132 -4.78 -4.97 -6.30
C TYR A 132 -3.95 -5.35 -7.51
N GLY A 133 -4.33 -6.45 -8.16
CA GLY A 133 -3.60 -6.94 -9.31
C GLY A 133 -3.83 -8.42 -9.53
N HIS A 134 -2.89 -9.06 -10.23
CA HIS A 134 -2.93 -10.50 -10.46
C HIS A 134 -2.79 -11.25 -9.15
N GLU A 135 -3.58 -12.28 -8.97
CA GLU A 135 -3.68 -12.99 -7.70
C GLU A 135 -2.33 -13.49 -7.18
N ASP A 136 -1.51 -14.07 -8.04
CA ASP A 136 -0.22 -14.60 -7.62
C ASP A 136 0.72 -13.51 -7.11
N LEU A 137 0.72 -12.35 -7.75
CA LEU A 137 1.56 -11.22 -7.33
C LEU A 137 1.05 -10.62 -6.02
N ILE A 138 -0.26 -10.51 -5.89
CA ILE A 138 -0.88 -9.97 -4.68
C ILE A 138 -0.62 -10.91 -3.49
N ASN A 139 -0.80 -12.20 -3.69
CA ASN A 139 -0.56 -13.18 -2.62
C ASN A 139 0.89 -13.18 -2.16
N THR A 140 1.83 -13.06 -3.10
CA THR A 140 3.25 -13.02 -2.77
C THR A 140 3.57 -11.79 -1.90
N PHE A 141 3.09 -10.62 -2.30
CA PHE A 141 3.34 -9.41 -1.52
C PHE A 141 2.71 -9.51 -0.14
N ARG A 142 1.43 -9.95 -0.08
CA ARG A 142 0.73 -10.11 1.19
C ARG A 142 1.52 -11.02 2.15
N ASP A 143 1.98 -12.16 1.65
CA ASP A 143 2.68 -13.12 2.48
C ASP A 143 4.02 -12.57 2.98
N LYS A 144 4.75 -11.88 2.10
CA LYS A 144 6.02 -11.26 2.49
C LYS A 144 5.81 -10.11 3.48
N LEU A 145 4.75 -9.34 3.29
CA LEU A 145 4.41 -8.27 4.23
C LEU A 145 4.12 -8.82 5.62
N GLN A 146 3.32 -9.87 5.70
CA GLN A 146 2.97 -10.49 6.99
C GLN A 146 4.18 -11.16 7.64
N ALA A 147 5.09 -11.71 6.83
CA ALA A 147 6.31 -12.30 7.36
C ALA A 147 7.25 -11.22 7.93
N ALA A 148 7.35 -10.08 7.26
CA ALA A 148 8.20 -8.99 7.71
C ALA A 148 7.57 -8.24 8.90
N TYR A 149 6.24 -8.16 8.93
CA TYR A 149 5.49 -7.43 9.95
C TYR A 149 4.35 -8.31 10.48
N PRO A 150 4.63 -9.20 11.45
CA PRO A 150 3.61 -10.13 11.94
C PRO A 150 2.36 -9.48 12.52
N SER A 151 2.44 -8.21 12.92
CA SER A 151 1.27 -7.48 13.43
C SER A 151 0.37 -6.92 12.32
N ALA A 152 0.78 -7.06 11.06
CA ALA A 152 -0.05 -6.61 9.95
C ALA A 152 -1.35 -7.40 9.90
N ALA A 153 -2.47 -6.69 9.88
CA ALA A 153 -3.81 -7.30 9.90
C ALA A 153 -4.50 -7.08 8.55
N ILE A 154 -5.08 -8.15 8.02
CA ILE A 154 -5.81 -8.07 6.75
C ILE A 154 -7.21 -7.55 7.07
N ALA A 155 -7.51 -6.33 6.58
CA ALA A 155 -8.83 -5.74 6.75
C ALA A 155 -9.79 -6.26 5.69
N TYR A 156 -9.33 -6.41 4.45
CA TYR A 156 -10.13 -6.92 3.34
C TYR A 156 -9.25 -7.75 2.42
N GLU A 157 -9.79 -8.86 1.96
CA GLU A 157 -9.14 -9.69 0.93
C GLU A 157 -10.26 -10.32 0.12
N GLU A 158 -10.42 -9.90 -1.14
CA GLU A 158 -11.51 -10.41 -1.96
C GLU A 158 -11.21 -10.30 -3.44
N ALA A 159 -11.91 -11.11 -4.23
CA ALA A 159 -11.80 -11.07 -5.69
C ALA A 159 -12.45 -9.80 -6.22
N ILE A 160 -11.92 -9.29 -7.32
CA ILE A 160 -12.50 -8.15 -8.05
C ILE A 160 -13.26 -8.73 -9.25
N SER A 161 -14.48 -8.26 -9.41
CA SER A 161 -15.30 -8.76 -10.52
C SER A 161 -16.05 -7.64 -11.22
#